data_da181a2577473a70594bef7311fa6c75
#
_entry.id   da181a2577473a70594bef7311fa6c75
#
_cell.length_a   1.000
_cell.length_b   1.000
_cell.length_c   1.000
_cell.angle_alpha   90.00
_cell.angle_beta   90.00
_cell.angle_gamma   90.00
#
_symmetry.space_group_name_H-M   'P 1'
#
loop_
_entity.id
_entity.type
_entity.pdbx_description
1 polymer ?
#
loop_
_entity_poly.entity_id
_entity_poly.type
_entity_poly.pdbx_seq_one_letter_code
_entity_poly.pdbx_strand_id
1 'polypeptide(L)'
;MKNWKKWMIAGSIICIAAGFLLIGIGSSMGGWKNIDKINSRYIHFGDSDTFIGLNFPANTTESQQILSRETDSPVDVGSDSSGEVISFNGKLPEKMEISASTLALKIVPGKSDAIILGGSNRDKMNCYIKDDCLYLEEKNHKPIQKGGEIVLTVPESMDWKKIEIDAEAAYVALQDFSAEEMEFSAGAGSIEASGLQTKKLILSVEAGAITLTDSEAAELEADAEAGAIHFSGSITDMVDADAELGNIVLKLSQSKDDFDYEIDSDLGNVEFDGISVENSVICNKASGKMNLDSSMGNIEIYFEQD
;
A
#
# COMPACT_ATOMS: atom_id res chain seq x y z
N MET A 1 -28.52 -26.48 -12.60
CA MET A 1 -27.32 -25.76 -12.14
C MET A 1 -26.31 -25.46 -13.27
N LYS A 2 -26.49 -25.96 -14.50
CA LYS A 2 -25.53 -25.78 -15.62
C LYS A 2 -25.63 -24.43 -16.36
N ASN A 3 -26.71 -23.67 -16.16
CA ASN A 3 -26.95 -22.41 -16.91
C ASN A 3 -26.47 -21.16 -16.20
N TRP A 4 -26.19 -21.19 -14.91
CA TRP A 4 -25.77 -20.02 -14.15
C TRP A 4 -24.38 -19.54 -14.54
N LYS A 5 -23.41 -20.46 -14.74
CA LYS A 5 -22.07 -20.09 -15.23
C LYS A 5 -22.11 -19.42 -16.60
N LYS A 6 -23.03 -19.84 -17.49
CA LYS A 6 -23.19 -19.18 -18.81
C LYS A 6 -23.73 -17.76 -18.70
N TRP A 7 -24.60 -17.50 -17.75
CA TRP A 7 -25.11 -16.15 -17.50
C TRP A 7 -24.07 -15.24 -16.85
N MET A 8 -23.22 -15.76 -15.98
CA MET A 8 -22.10 -15.00 -15.42
C MET A 8 -21.08 -14.61 -16.50
N ILE A 9 -20.67 -15.56 -17.35
CA ILE A 9 -19.75 -15.30 -18.47
C ILE A 9 -20.37 -14.30 -19.44
N ALA A 10 -21.65 -14.42 -19.79
CA ALA A 10 -22.33 -13.45 -20.64
C ALA A 10 -22.39 -12.05 -20.00
N GLY A 11 -22.61 -11.96 -18.69
CA GLY A 11 -22.61 -10.70 -17.93
C GLY A 11 -21.25 -10.01 -17.94
N SER A 12 -20.17 -10.75 -17.69
CA SER A 12 -18.80 -10.20 -17.73
C SER A 12 -18.41 -9.72 -19.12
N ILE A 13 -18.76 -10.44 -20.18
CA ILE A 13 -18.49 -10.02 -21.58
C ILE A 13 -19.25 -8.70 -21.89
N ILE A 14 -20.48 -8.57 -21.43
CA ILE A 14 -21.26 -7.32 -21.61
C ILE A 14 -20.62 -6.16 -20.87
N CYS A 15 -20.15 -6.36 -19.63
CA CYS A 15 -19.46 -5.30 -18.87
C CYS A 15 -18.15 -4.88 -19.54
N ILE A 16 -17.35 -5.81 -20.02
CA ILE A 16 -16.10 -5.54 -20.75
C ILE A 16 -16.42 -4.76 -22.05
N ALA A 17 -17.41 -5.19 -22.83
CA ALA A 17 -17.80 -4.52 -24.06
C ALA A 17 -18.33 -3.09 -23.77
N ALA A 18 -19.08 -2.89 -22.69
CA ALA A 18 -19.53 -1.57 -22.25
C ALA A 18 -18.36 -0.67 -21.84
N GLY A 19 -17.35 -1.24 -21.15
CA GLY A 19 -16.13 -0.53 -20.77
C GLY A 19 -15.36 -0.03 -22.00
N PHE A 20 -15.12 -0.89 -23.00
CA PHE A 20 -14.49 -0.49 -24.26
C PHE A 20 -15.29 0.56 -25.04
N LEU A 21 -16.62 0.50 -25.00
CA LEU A 21 -17.48 1.47 -25.66
C LEU A 21 -17.38 2.85 -24.97
N LEU A 22 -17.30 2.90 -23.66
CA LEU A 22 -17.08 4.14 -22.92
C LEU A 22 -15.70 4.74 -23.17
N ILE A 23 -14.65 3.90 -23.26
CA ILE A 23 -13.29 4.34 -23.62
C ILE A 23 -13.30 4.89 -25.06
N GLY A 24 -13.97 4.22 -26.00
CA GLY A 24 -14.13 4.67 -27.39
C GLY A 24 -14.83 6.01 -27.51
N ILE A 25 -15.91 6.23 -26.76
CA ILE A 25 -16.62 7.52 -26.69
C ILE A 25 -15.74 8.60 -26.08
N GLY A 26 -15.06 8.30 -24.96
CA GLY A 26 -14.17 9.24 -24.31
C GLY A 26 -13.00 9.68 -25.22
N SER A 27 -12.44 8.76 -25.98
CA SER A 27 -11.37 9.07 -26.94
C SER A 27 -11.87 9.90 -28.14
N SER A 28 -13.06 9.60 -28.67
CA SER A 28 -13.66 10.36 -29.77
C SER A 28 -14.07 11.80 -29.36
N MET A 29 -14.35 12.04 -28.10
CA MET A 29 -14.62 13.36 -27.53
C MET A 29 -13.35 14.15 -27.19
N GLY A 30 -12.17 13.67 -27.59
CA GLY A 30 -10.90 14.36 -27.43
C GLY A 30 -10.20 14.09 -26.10
N GLY A 31 -10.62 13.04 -25.38
CA GLY A 31 -10.02 12.63 -24.10
C GLY A 31 -8.51 12.43 -24.20
N TRP A 32 -8.02 11.85 -25.29
CA TRP A 32 -6.58 11.65 -25.53
C TRP A 32 -5.78 12.96 -25.71
N LYS A 33 -6.40 14.03 -26.20
CA LYS A 33 -5.70 15.32 -26.39
C LYS A 33 -5.40 16.06 -25.09
N ASN A 34 -6.04 15.67 -24.00
CA ASN A 34 -5.86 16.30 -22.70
C ASN A 34 -5.01 15.45 -21.72
N ILE A 35 -4.66 14.22 -22.08
CA ILE A 35 -3.84 13.35 -21.23
C ILE A 35 -2.46 13.97 -20.97
N ASP A 36 -1.83 14.61 -21.96
CA ASP A 36 -0.55 15.30 -21.79
C ASP A 36 -0.65 16.54 -20.87
N LYS A 37 -1.87 17.00 -20.55
CA LYS A 37 -2.10 18.12 -19.64
C LYS A 37 -2.50 17.68 -18.23
N ILE A 38 -2.78 16.40 -18.02
CA ILE A 38 -3.05 15.82 -16.71
C ILE A 38 -1.69 15.52 -16.05
N ASN A 39 -0.93 16.57 -15.78
CA ASN A 39 0.23 16.54 -14.91
C ASN A 39 -0.19 16.81 -13.45
N SER A 40 -1.41 16.48 -13.11
CA SER A 40 -1.91 16.55 -11.74
C SER A 40 -2.00 15.12 -11.19
N ARG A 41 -1.38 14.89 -10.09
CA ARG A 41 -1.36 13.63 -9.33
C ARG A 41 -2.75 13.15 -8.90
N TYR A 42 -3.82 13.80 -9.32
CA TYR A 42 -5.18 13.53 -8.89
C TYR A 42 -6.14 13.56 -10.06
N ILE A 43 -6.93 12.51 -10.23
CA ILE A 43 -8.07 12.49 -11.12
C ILE A 43 -9.28 12.93 -10.30
N HIS A 44 -9.93 14.03 -10.72
CA HIS A 44 -11.17 14.48 -10.13
C HIS A 44 -12.35 13.73 -10.74
N PHE A 45 -13.09 12.97 -9.93
CA PHE A 45 -14.38 12.42 -10.27
C PHE A 45 -15.48 13.15 -9.49
N GLY A 46 -16.39 13.82 -10.22
CA GLY A 46 -17.53 14.49 -9.62
C GLY A 46 -17.44 16.01 -9.59
N ASP A 47 -18.54 16.65 -9.22
CA ASP A 47 -18.66 18.08 -9.04
C ASP A 47 -17.79 18.53 -7.84
N SER A 48 -17.39 19.76 -7.82
CA SER A 48 -16.26 20.36 -7.07
C SER A 48 -16.12 20.01 -5.56
N ASP A 49 -16.93 19.13 -5.02
CA ASP A 49 -17.03 18.88 -3.59
C ASP A 49 -16.75 17.42 -3.13
N THR A 50 -16.47 16.51 -4.06
CA THR A 50 -16.13 15.12 -3.72
C THR A 50 -14.74 14.78 -4.25
N PHE A 51 -13.81 14.46 -3.35
CA PHE A 51 -12.44 14.08 -3.66
C PHE A 51 -12.32 12.56 -3.60
N ILE A 52 -12.06 11.91 -4.73
CA ILE A 52 -11.51 10.57 -4.79
C ILE A 52 -10.17 10.73 -5.49
N GLY A 53 -9.09 10.71 -4.71
CA GLY A 53 -7.74 10.78 -5.24
C GLY A 53 -7.25 9.36 -5.58
N LEU A 54 -7.19 9.02 -6.87
CA LEU A 54 -6.41 7.87 -7.31
C LEU A 54 -5.01 8.39 -7.64
N ASN A 55 -4.03 7.98 -6.86
CA ASN A 55 -2.62 8.31 -7.13
C ASN A 55 -2.06 7.25 -8.06
N PHE A 56 -1.88 7.57 -9.34
CA PHE A 56 -1.13 6.71 -10.24
C PHE A 56 0.35 7.10 -10.15
N PRO A 57 1.27 6.15 -9.90
CA PRO A 57 2.69 6.47 -9.87
C PRO A 57 3.15 6.94 -11.26
N ALA A 58 3.44 8.23 -11.39
CA ALA A 58 4.19 8.75 -12.52
C ALA A 58 5.67 8.50 -12.27
N ASN A 59 6.33 7.89 -13.23
CA ASN A 59 7.78 7.66 -13.34
C ASN A 59 8.67 8.18 -12.19
N THR A 60 9.35 7.27 -11.59
CA THR A 60 10.21 7.23 -10.41
C THR A 60 11.21 8.36 -10.17
N THR A 61 11.34 9.37 -11.02
CA THR A 61 12.32 10.43 -10.86
C THR A 61 11.79 11.64 -10.06
N GLU A 62 10.48 11.79 -9.91
CA GLU A 62 9.90 12.94 -9.18
C GLU A 62 9.44 12.61 -7.75
N SER A 63 9.17 11.34 -7.43
CA SER A 63 8.79 10.92 -6.09
C SER A 63 9.91 11.11 -5.07
N GLN A 64 11.18 10.95 -5.48
CA GLN A 64 12.33 11.22 -4.63
C GLN A 64 12.51 12.71 -4.30
N GLN A 65 12.01 13.63 -5.13
CA GLN A 65 12.15 15.07 -4.87
C GLN A 65 11.12 15.61 -3.87
N ILE A 66 10.05 14.90 -3.61
CA ILE A 66 9.03 15.36 -2.66
C ILE A 66 9.35 14.86 -1.25
N LEU A 67 9.80 13.61 -1.12
CA LEU A 67 10.33 13.12 0.16
C LEU A 67 11.56 13.90 0.62
N SER A 68 12.46 14.27 -0.32
CA SER A 68 13.66 15.05 0.02
C SER A 68 13.40 16.54 0.33
N ARG A 69 12.21 17.06 0.09
CA ARG A 69 11.86 18.45 0.44
C ARG A 69 11.20 18.59 1.82
N GLU A 70 10.65 17.51 2.39
CA GLU A 70 10.06 17.53 3.73
C GLU A 70 10.99 17.09 4.85
N THR A 71 12.14 16.45 4.54
CA THR A 71 13.08 15.97 5.57
C THR A 71 14.06 17.02 6.10
N ASP A 72 14.08 18.24 5.56
CA ASP A 72 15.01 19.32 6.01
C ASP A 72 14.40 20.34 6.98
N SER A 73 13.19 20.08 7.47
CA SER A 73 12.68 20.80 8.64
C SER A 73 12.30 19.78 9.70
N PRO A 74 12.84 19.87 10.94
CA PRO A 74 12.21 19.18 12.04
C PRO A 74 10.74 19.64 11.99
N VAL A 75 9.81 18.69 11.90
CA VAL A 75 8.40 18.99 12.04
C VAL A 75 8.30 19.65 13.39
N ASP A 76 8.27 20.97 13.36
CA ASP A 76 7.85 21.77 14.50
C ASP A 76 6.40 21.28 14.72
N VAL A 77 6.24 20.36 15.63
CA VAL A 77 4.93 19.96 16.15
C VAL A 77 4.43 21.25 16.77
N GLY A 78 3.84 22.07 15.90
CA GLY A 78 3.26 23.33 16.28
C GLY A 78 2.42 23.04 17.50
N SER A 79 2.69 23.76 18.57
CA SER A 79 2.17 23.64 19.92
C SER A 79 0.65 23.78 20.00
N ASP A 80 -0.09 23.05 19.16
CA ASP A 80 -1.51 22.78 19.35
C ASP A 80 -1.64 21.42 20.04
N SER A 81 -1.26 21.43 21.31
CA SER A 81 -1.26 20.30 22.24
C SER A 81 -2.67 19.87 22.67
N SER A 82 -3.61 19.82 21.73
CA SER A 82 -4.98 19.35 21.96
C SER A 82 -5.23 17.93 21.46
N GLY A 83 -4.20 17.08 21.42
CA GLY A 83 -4.35 15.66 21.15
C GLY A 83 -5.06 14.94 22.31
N GLU A 84 -5.90 13.96 22.00
CA GLU A 84 -6.48 13.06 22.98
C GLU A 84 -5.43 12.02 23.38
N VAL A 85 -5.10 11.97 24.67
CA VAL A 85 -4.19 10.95 25.23
C VAL A 85 -4.98 9.69 25.48
N ILE A 86 -4.57 8.59 24.85
CA ILE A 86 -5.20 7.29 25.02
C ILE A 86 -4.65 6.65 26.29
N SER A 87 -5.53 6.44 27.25
CA SER A 87 -5.17 5.85 28.54
C SER A 87 -5.07 4.32 28.44
N PHE A 88 -4.01 3.76 29.00
CA PHE A 88 -3.86 2.32 29.17
C PHE A 88 -3.49 1.95 30.60
N ASN A 89 -3.92 0.78 31.03
CA ASN A 89 -3.73 0.31 32.42
C ASN A 89 -2.36 -0.39 32.57
N GLY A 90 -1.28 0.36 32.51
CA GLY A 90 0.04 -0.07 32.94
C GLY A 90 0.84 -0.99 32.00
N LYS A 91 0.24 -1.62 30.98
CA LYS A 91 0.95 -2.39 29.94
C LYS A 91 0.72 -1.74 28.58
N LEU A 92 1.81 -1.50 27.85
CA LEU A 92 1.75 -1.04 26.46
C LEU A 92 1.18 -2.15 25.58
N PRO A 93 0.36 -1.82 24.56
CA PRO A 93 -0.11 -2.82 23.61
C PRO A 93 1.07 -3.37 22.79
N GLU A 94 0.99 -4.65 22.44
CA GLU A 94 1.96 -5.33 21.59
C GLU A 94 1.48 -5.46 20.14
N LYS A 95 0.21 -5.08 19.89
CA LYS A 95 -0.42 -5.13 18.55
C LYS A 95 -1.08 -3.80 18.23
N MET A 96 -1.15 -3.49 16.94
CA MET A 96 -1.87 -2.33 16.40
C MET A 96 -2.74 -2.77 15.24
N GLU A 97 -4.02 -2.44 15.28
CA GLU A 97 -5.01 -2.71 14.23
C GLU A 97 -5.69 -1.40 13.84
N ILE A 98 -5.57 -1.04 12.57
CA ILE A 98 -6.07 0.21 12.02
C ILE A 98 -7.02 -0.10 10.87
N SER A 99 -8.25 0.41 10.97
CA SER A 99 -9.25 0.34 9.91
C SER A 99 -9.71 1.75 9.54
N ALA A 100 -9.33 2.16 8.33
CA ALA A 100 -9.63 3.47 7.79
C ALA A 100 -10.38 3.36 6.47
N SER A 101 -11.61 3.88 6.42
CA SER A 101 -12.47 3.77 5.23
C SER A 101 -12.26 4.91 4.24
N THR A 102 -12.11 6.16 4.73
CA THR A 102 -12.11 7.34 3.84
C THR A 102 -11.20 8.48 4.28
N LEU A 103 -10.59 8.42 5.44
CA LEU A 103 -9.82 9.51 6.04
C LEU A 103 -8.32 9.41 5.68
N ALA A 104 -7.65 10.56 5.76
CA ALA A 104 -6.19 10.60 5.71
C ALA A 104 -5.62 10.43 7.12
N LEU A 105 -4.77 9.41 7.29
CA LEU A 105 -4.17 9.05 8.57
C LEU A 105 -2.65 9.01 8.43
N LYS A 106 -1.96 9.63 9.38
CA LYS A 106 -0.53 9.54 9.55
C LYS A 106 -0.19 8.90 10.88
N ILE A 107 0.70 7.90 10.86
CA ILE A 107 1.14 7.17 12.04
C ILE A 107 2.64 7.42 12.19
N VAL A 108 3.04 7.93 13.36
CA VAL A 108 4.44 8.32 13.60
C VAL A 108 4.90 7.87 14.97
N PRO A 109 6.17 7.46 15.12
CA PRO A 109 6.78 7.29 16.44
C PRO A 109 7.00 8.63 17.12
N GLY A 110 6.85 8.66 18.42
CA GLY A 110 7.06 9.85 19.24
C GLY A 110 7.90 9.57 20.47
N LYS A 111 8.61 10.60 20.96
CA LYS A 111 9.48 10.50 22.12
C LYS A 111 8.72 10.45 23.46
N SER A 112 7.42 10.67 23.42
CA SER A 112 6.56 10.59 24.61
C SER A 112 6.16 9.15 24.88
N ASP A 113 6.06 8.77 26.16
CA ASP A 113 5.52 7.47 26.57
C ASP A 113 3.99 7.37 26.44
N ALA A 114 3.35 8.33 25.77
CA ALA A 114 1.92 8.39 25.58
C ALA A 114 1.51 8.13 24.13
N ILE A 115 0.40 7.41 23.96
CA ILE A 115 -0.28 7.29 22.66
C ILE A 115 -1.20 8.52 22.53
N ILE A 116 -1.03 9.28 21.43
CA ILE A 116 -1.74 10.54 21.23
C ILE A 116 -2.44 10.50 19.87
N LEU A 117 -3.76 10.71 19.89
CA LEU A 117 -4.56 10.90 18.69
C LEU A 117 -4.81 12.40 18.48
N GLY A 118 -4.22 12.96 17.43
CA GLY A 118 -4.31 14.37 17.04
C GLY A 118 -5.00 14.58 15.71
N GLY A 119 -5.06 15.84 15.29
CA GLY A 119 -5.62 16.23 14.01
C GLY A 119 -7.06 16.72 14.05
N SER A 120 -7.49 17.37 12.96
CA SER A 120 -8.79 18.06 12.89
C SER A 120 -9.98 17.10 12.79
N ASN A 121 -9.77 15.87 12.35
CA ASN A 121 -10.81 14.82 12.22
C ASN A 121 -10.70 13.72 13.28
N ARG A 122 -9.96 13.93 14.37
CA ARG A 122 -9.78 12.92 15.41
C ARG A 122 -11.10 12.44 16.05
N ASP A 123 -12.11 13.29 16.10
CA ASP A 123 -13.44 12.96 16.62
C ASP A 123 -14.20 11.94 15.76
N LYS A 124 -13.70 11.67 14.55
CA LYS A 124 -14.23 10.65 13.62
C LYS A 124 -13.62 9.27 13.82
N MET A 125 -12.59 9.17 14.65
CA MET A 125 -11.94 7.90 14.98
C MET A 125 -12.35 7.43 16.38
N ASN A 126 -12.46 6.10 16.53
CA ASN A 126 -12.41 5.41 17.81
C ASN A 126 -10.98 4.94 18.03
N CYS A 127 -10.34 5.41 19.08
CA CYS A 127 -9.02 4.92 19.47
C CYS A 127 -9.11 4.33 20.86
N TYR A 128 -8.78 3.05 21.01
CA TYR A 128 -8.89 2.36 22.29
C TYR A 128 -7.92 1.18 22.36
N ILE A 129 -7.63 0.72 23.59
CA ILE A 129 -6.80 -0.46 23.82
C ILE A 129 -7.64 -1.56 24.43
N LYS A 130 -7.56 -2.74 23.85
CA LYS A 130 -8.26 -3.94 24.32
C LYS A 130 -7.41 -5.18 24.02
N ASP A 131 -7.29 -6.09 24.98
CA ASP A 131 -6.59 -7.38 24.83
C ASP A 131 -5.16 -7.24 24.25
N ASP A 132 -4.37 -6.29 24.80
CA ASP A 132 -3.02 -5.94 24.35
C ASP A 132 -2.92 -5.43 22.91
N CYS A 133 -4.04 -4.98 22.31
CA CYS A 133 -4.10 -4.40 20.97
C CYS A 133 -4.60 -2.95 21.01
N LEU A 134 -3.90 -2.07 20.32
CA LEU A 134 -4.33 -0.70 20.02
C LEU A 134 -5.21 -0.71 18.78
N TYR A 135 -6.46 -0.35 18.93
CA TYR A 135 -7.42 -0.22 17.84
C TYR A 135 -7.60 1.23 17.44
N LEU A 136 -7.56 1.49 16.14
CA LEU A 136 -7.94 2.78 15.56
C LEU A 136 -8.91 2.54 14.40
N GLU A 137 -10.19 2.82 14.63
CA GLU A 137 -11.29 2.52 13.71
C GLU A 137 -12.03 3.79 13.30
N GLU A 138 -12.35 3.94 12.01
CA GLU A 138 -13.17 5.04 11.55
C GLU A 138 -14.63 4.86 12.01
N LYS A 139 -15.18 5.89 12.65
CA LYS A 139 -16.60 5.92 13.06
C LYS A 139 -17.49 6.03 11.85
N ASN A 140 -18.53 5.21 11.78
CA ASN A 140 -19.49 5.20 10.70
C ASN A 140 -19.88 6.60 10.18
N HIS A 141 -19.61 6.82 8.94
CA HIS A 141 -20.19 7.70 7.91
C HIS A 141 -20.89 8.99 8.36
N LYS A 142 -20.14 9.93 8.87
CA LYS A 142 -20.58 11.34 8.82
C LYS A 142 -19.84 12.03 7.68
N PRO A 143 -20.48 12.99 6.98
CA PRO A 143 -19.84 13.72 5.88
C PRO A 143 -18.48 14.25 6.31
N ILE A 144 -17.43 13.93 5.54
CA ILE A 144 -16.05 14.34 5.81
C ILE A 144 -15.98 15.87 5.62
N GLN A 145 -15.42 16.56 6.60
CA GLN A 145 -14.99 17.94 6.38
C GLN A 145 -13.70 17.93 5.54
N LYS A 146 -13.68 18.71 4.46
CA LYS A 146 -12.54 18.80 3.57
C LYS A 146 -11.23 19.04 4.32
N GLY A 147 -10.21 18.24 4.00
CA GLY A 147 -8.81 18.57 4.27
C GLY A 147 -8.36 18.41 5.72
N GLY A 148 -8.88 17.44 6.47
CA GLY A 148 -8.40 17.17 7.81
C GLY A 148 -7.54 15.90 7.86
N GLU A 149 -6.32 16.03 8.34
CA GLU A 149 -5.43 14.92 8.65
C GLU A 149 -5.68 14.42 10.08
N ILE A 150 -5.53 13.12 10.27
CA ILE A 150 -5.50 12.48 11.58
C ILE A 150 -4.07 12.03 11.83
N VAL A 151 -3.54 12.30 13.00
CA VAL A 151 -2.18 11.89 13.38
C VAL A 151 -2.26 11.02 14.62
N LEU A 152 -1.83 9.76 14.47
CA LEU A 152 -1.61 8.86 15.59
C LEU A 152 -0.12 8.88 15.94
N THR A 153 0.22 9.35 17.12
CA THR A 153 1.58 9.29 17.65
C THR A 153 1.66 8.18 18.67
N VAL A 154 2.59 7.26 18.49
CA VAL A 154 2.84 6.14 19.42
C VAL A 154 4.26 6.22 19.96
N PRO A 155 4.53 5.75 21.20
CA PRO A 155 5.90 5.75 21.74
C PRO A 155 6.88 4.99 20.82
N GLU A 156 8.04 5.58 20.54
CA GLU A 156 9.11 4.92 19.78
C GLU A 156 9.70 3.69 20.49
N SER A 157 9.47 3.59 21.79
CA SER A 157 9.93 2.46 22.62
C SER A 157 9.02 1.23 22.57
N MET A 158 7.96 1.25 21.75
CA MET A 158 7.02 0.12 21.69
C MET A 158 7.61 -1.04 20.88
N ASP A 159 7.44 -2.24 21.42
CA ASP A 159 7.84 -3.49 20.81
C ASP A 159 6.60 -4.16 20.19
N TRP A 160 6.41 -3.95 18.90
CA TRP A 160 5.24 -4.45 18.20
C TRP A 160 5.42 -5.89 17.74
N LYS A 161 4.48 -6.76 18.09
CA LYS A 161 4.40 -8.12 17.54
C LYS A 161 3.67 -8.14 16.21
N LYS A 162 2.59 -7.34 16.09
CA LYS A 162 1.82 -7.25 14.85
C LYS A 162 1.34 -5.83 14.63
N ILE A 163 1.45 -5.36 13.39
CA ILE A 163 0.83 -4.14 12.89
C ILE A 163 -0.04 -4.52 11.69
N GLU A 164 -1.35 -4.26 11.80
CA GLU A 164 -2.34 -4.53 10.77
C GLU A 164 -3.01 -3.23 10.34
N ILE A 165 -3.02 -2.94 9.04
CA ILE A 165 -3.60 -1.74 8.46
C ILE A 165 -4.51 -2.12 7.30
N ASP A 166 -5.78 -1.74 7.41
CA ASP A 166 -6.77 -1.84 6.35
C ASP A 166 -7.20 -0.43 5.91
N ALA A 167 -6.90 -0.10 4.65
CA ALA A 167 -7.24 1.15 3.99
C ALA A 167 -8.26 0.93 2.87
N GLU A 168 -9.55 0.88 3.20
CA GLU A 168 -10.62 0.60 2.22
C GLU A 168 -10.61 1.60 1.04
N ALA A 169 -10.77 2.90 1.31
CA ALA A 169 -10.60 4.00 0.34
C ALA A 169 -9.85 5.19 0.98
N ALA A 170 -9.10 4.91 2.05
CA ALA A 170 -8.36 5.87 2.85
C ALA A 170 -6.92 6.03 2.32
N TYR A 171 -6.27 7.09 2.79
CA TYR A 171 -4.83 7.26 2.68
C TYR A 171 -4.19 7.04 4.05
N VAL A 172 -3.24 6.12 4.15
CA VAL A 172 -2.52 5.85 5.38
C VAL A 172 -1.02 6.00 5.14
N ALA A 173 -0.36 6.81 5.96
CA ALA A 173 1.08 6.99 5.93
C ALA A 173 1.72 6.46 7.24
N LEU A 174 2.82 5.72 7.13
CA LEU A 174 3.54 5.08 8.23
C LEU A 174 5.05 5.28 8.04
N GLN A 175 5.77 5.60 9.13
CA GLN A 175 7.21 5.81 9.03
C GLN A 175 7.97 5.29 10.25
N ASP A 176 9.12 4.62 10.01
CA ASP A 176 10.08 4.17 11.03
C ASP A 176 9.45 3.23 12.08
N PHE A 177 8.84 2.14 11.63
CA PHE A 177 8.28 1.11 12.50
C PHE A 177 9.00 -0.22 12.39
N SER A 178 9.08 -0.91 13.55
CA SER A 178 9.54 -2.30 13.64
C SER A 178 8.48 -3.18 14.27
N ALA A 179 8.23 -4.38 13.69
CA ALA A 179 7.32 -5.39 14.23
C ALA A 179 7.79 -6.79 13.85
N GLU A 180 7.25 -7.82 14.53
CA GLU A 180 7.50 -9.20 14.07
C GLU A 180 6.73 -9.52 12.78
N GLU A 181 5.49 -8.99 12.67
CA GLU A 181 4.61 -9.16 11.51
C GLU A 181 3.95 -7.83 11.15
N MET A 182 3.90 -7.51 9.87
CA MET A 182 3.15 -6.38 9.33
C MET A 182 2.24 -6.88 8.21
N GLU A 183 0.96 -6.48 8.28
CA GLU A 183 -0.07 -6.84 7.30
C GLU A 183 -0.78 -5.57 6.83
N PHE A 184 -0.67 -5.26 5.54
CA PHE A 184 -1.24 -4.05 4.95
C PHE A 184 -2.19 -4.43 3.82
N SER A 185 -3.42 -3.96 3.91
CA SER A 185 -4.46 -4.18 2.91
C SER A 185 -4.97 -2.84 2.38
N ALA A 186 -5.06 -2.71 1.06
CA ALA A 186 -5.62 -1.54 0.40
C ALA A 186 -6.70 -1.94 -0.61
N GLY A 187 -7.97 -1.70 -0.28
CA GLY A 187 -9.09 -1.91 -1.19
C GLY A 187 -8.98 -1.00 -2.42
N ALA A 188 -9.49 0.21 -2.33
CA ALA A 188 -9.31 1.28 -3.32
C ALA A 188 -8.52 2.47 -2.76
N GLY A 189 -8.00 2.35 -1.55
CA GLY A 189 -7.19 3.34 -0.86
C GLY A 189 -5.71 3.26 -1.22
N SER A 190 -4.87 3.93 -0.42
CA SER A 190 -3.43 3.79 -0.54
C SER A 190 -2.73 3.78 0.81
N ILE A 191 -1.67 2.98 0.88
CA ILE A 191 -0.77 2.92 2.03
C ILE A 191 0.63 3.31 1.55
N GLU A 192 1.22 4.31 2.19
CA GLU A 192 2.60 4.71 1.96
C GLU A 192 3.40 4.49 3.24
N ALA A 193 4.48 3.69 3.17
CA ALA A 193 5.31 3.46 4.32
C ALA A 193 6.80 3.55 3.99
N SER A 194 7.61 3.90 4.99
CA SER A 194 9.06 3.98 4.85
C SER A 194 9.78 3.58 6.13
N GLY A 195 10.98 3.01 5.99
CA GLY A 195 11.82 2.68 7.14
C GLY A 195 11.26 1.55 8.00
N LEU A 196 10.56 0.58 7.39
CA LEU A 196 9.97 -0.54 8.11
C LEU A 196 10.99 -1.67 8.31
N GLN A 197 10.92 -2.34 9.46
CA GLN A 197 11.69 -3.54 9.76
C GLN A 197 10.77 -4.63 10.30
N THR A 198 10.73 -5.78 9.63
CA THR A 198 9.84 -6.89 10.03
C THR A 198 10.41 -8.25 9.69
N LYS A 199 9.91 -9.30 10.36
CA LYS A 199 10.21 -10.67 9.96
C LYS A 199 9.29 -11.11 8.83
N LYS A 200 8.00 -10.78 8.92
CA LYS A 200 7.00 -11.11 7.91
C LYS A 200 6.23 -9.87 7.48
N LEU A 201 6.17 -9.64 6.18
CA LEU A 201 5.42 -8.56 5.55
C LEU A 201 4.39 -9.15 4.60
N ILE A 202 3.12 -8.82 4.82
CA ILE A 202 2.00 -9.24 3.98
C ILE A 202 1.37 -7.99 3.38
N LEU A 203 1.29 -7.94 2.05
CA LEU A 203 0.75 -6.84 1.29
C LEU A 203 -0.36 -7.34 0.37
N SER A 204 -1.57 -6.80 0.51
CA SER A 204 -2.71 -7.16 -0.32
C SER A 204 -3.37 -5.92 -0.91
N VAL A 205 -3.58 -5.91 -2.23
CA VAL A 205 -4.19 -4.79 -2.94
C VAL A 205 -5.28 -5.27 -3.89
N GLU A 206 -6.53 -4.83 -3.66
CA GLU A 206 -7.62 -5.10 -4.59
C GLU A 206 -7.55 -4.18 -5.83
N ALA A 207 -7.70 -2.87 -5.65
CA ALA A 207 -7.68 -1.87 -6.74
C ALA A 207 -6.91 -0.59 -6.37
N GLY A 208 -6.36 -0.53 -5.16
CA GLY A 208 -5.62 0.60 -4.60
C GLY A 208 -4.12 0.54 -4.88
N ALA A 209 -3.33 1.04 -3.94
CA ALA A 209 -1.88 0.98 -4.02
C ALA A 209 -1.22 0.86 -2.65
N ILE A 210 -0.13 0.08 -2.58
CA ILE A 210 0.78 0.05 -1.43
C ILE A 210 2.18 0.41 -1.93
N THR A 211 2.81 1.37 -1.30
CA THR A 211 4.18 1.80 -1.61
C THR A 211 5.03 1.77 -0.35
N LEU A 212 6.06 0.93 -0.35
CA LEU A 212 7.03 0.84 0.72
C LEU A 212 8.42 1.22 0.20
N THR A 213 9.14 2.04 0.97
CA THR A 213 10.51 2.45 0.65
C THR A 213 11.42 2.23 1.86
N ASP A 214 12.70 2.00 1.58
CA ASP A 214 13.74 1.86 2.61
C ASP A 214 13.36 0.84 3.72
N SER A 215 12.75 -0.29 3.31
CA SER A 215 12.16 -1.27 4.22
C SER A 215 12.89 -2.61 4.17
N GLU A 216 12.90 -3.30 5.30
CA GLU A 216 13.58 -4.59 5.47
C GLU A 216 12.58 -5.65 5.96
N ALA A 217 12.53 -6.80 5.28
CA ALA A 217 11.74 -7.95 5.70
C ALA A 217 12.56 -9.26 5.54
N ALA A 218 12.24 -10.26 6.35
CA ALA A 218 12.76 -11.60 6.07
C ALA A 218 11.88 -12.30 5.03
N GLU A 219 10.57 -12.22 5.18
CA GLU A 219 9.59 -12.79 4.28
C GLU A 219 8.65 -11.70 3.74
N LEU A 220 8.38 -11.71 2.45
CA LEU A 220 7.37 -10.89 1.77
C LEU A 220 6.35 -11.79 1.07
N GLU A 221 5.07 -11.55 1.38
CA GLU A 221 3.91 -12.06 0.66
C GLU A 221 3.19 -10.86 0.02
N ALA A 222 3.05 -10.83 -1.29
CA ALA A 222 2.50 -9.70 -2.04
C ALA A 222 1.46 -10.17 -3.04
N ASP A 223 0.21 -9.73 -2.85
CA ASP A 223 -0.95 -10.07 -3.67
C ASP A 223 -1.56 -8.82 -4.30
N ALA A 224 -1.62 -8.76 -5.62
CA ALA A 224 -2.20 -7.65 -6.37
C ALA A 224 -3.29 -8.13 -7.33
N GLU A 225 -4.56 -8.03 -6.91
CA GLU A 225 -5.70 -8.40 -7.77
C GLU A 225 -5.78 -7.50 -9.01
N ALA A 226 -5.95 -6.19 -8.83
CA ALA A 226 -6.02 -5.21 -9.93
C ALA A 226 -5.33 -3.87 -9.60
N GLY A 227 -4.70 -3.78 -8.41
CA GLY A 227 -4.00 -2.60 -7.92
C GLY A 227 -2.49 -2.65 -8.16
N ALA A 228 -1.73 -1.92 -7.34
CA ALA A 228 -0.28 -1.85 -7.47
C ALA A 228 0.43 -1.98 -6.13
N ILE A 229 1.48 -2.80 -6.09
CA ILE A 229 2.40 -2.93 -4.96
C ILE A 229 3.79 -2.48 -5.42
N HIS A 230 4.39 -1.55 -4.70
CA HIS A 230 5.76 -1.11 -4.88
C HIS A 230 6.53 -1.32 -3.58
N PHE A 231 7.57 -2.11 -3.64
CA PHE A 231 8.50 -2.33 -2.53
C PHE A 231 9.90 -1.93 -2.94
N SER A 232 10.61 -1.23 -2.05
CA SER A 232 12.03 -0.91 -2.20
C SER A 232 12.74 -1.17 -0.88
N GLY A 233 13.80 -2.00 -0.92
CA GLY A 233 14.56 -2.36 0.27
C GLY A 233 15.20 -3.73 0.20
N SER A 234 15.20 -4.48 1.29
CA SER A 234 15.80 -5.82 1.35
C SER A 234 14.84 -6.89 1.84
N ILE A 235 14.93 -8.10 1.23
CA ILE A 235 14.18 -9.28 1.64
C ILE A 235 15.16 -10.46 1.68
N THR A 236 15.31 -11.12 2.84
CA THR A 236 16.41 -12.06 3.04
C THR A 236 16.06 -13.52 2.78
N ASP A 237 14.83 -13.95 3.06
CA ASP A 237 14.48 -15.37 3.12
C ASP A 237 13.51 -15.79 2.01
N MET A 238 12.37 -15.11 1.88
CA MET A 238 11.32 -15.53 0.94
C MET A 238 10.55 -14.35 0.34
N VAL A 239 10.28 -14.44 -0.94
CA VAL A 239 9.30 -13.63 -1.66
C VAL A 239 8.24 -14.57 -2.25
N ASP A 240 6.97 -14.28 -1.98
CA ASP A 240 5.81 -14.91 -2.62
C ASP A 240 4.97 -13.77 -3.24
N ALA A 241 4.93 -13.68 -4.55
CA ALA A 241 4.29 -12.58 -5.25
C ALA A 241 3.31 -13.09 -6.31
N ASP A 242 2.05 -12.69 -6.15
CA ASP A 242 0.94 -13.03 -7.05
C ASP A 242 0.32 -11.77 -7.67
N ALA A 243 0.28 -11.69 -8.98
CA ALA A 243 -0.33 -10.60 -9.73
C ALA A 243 -1.41 -11.12 -10.69
N GLU A 244 -2.69 -11.02 -10.28
CA GLU A 244 -3.79 -11.46 -11.15
C GLU A 244 -3.98 -10.54 -12.36
N LEU A 245 -4.30 -9.27 -12.13
CA LEU A 245 -4.44 -8.19 -13.12
C LEU A 245 -3.62 -6.95 -12.71
N GLY A 246 -3.04 -7.00 -11.51
CA GLY A 246 -2.31 -5.91 -10.89
C GLY A 246 -0.86 -5.82 -11.34
N ASN A 247 -0.12 -4.96 -10.64
CA ASN A 247 1.31 -4.77 -10.89
C ASN A 247 2.10 -4.82 -9.59
N ILE A 248 3.13 -5.65 -9.53
CA ILE A 248 4.06 -5.75 -8.40
C ILE A 248 5.44 -5.31 -8.88
N VAL A 249 6.02 -4.32 -8.24
CA VAL A 249 7.37 -3.82 -8.51
C VAL A 249 8.23 -3.95 -7.26
N LEU A 250 9.26 -4.77 -7.35
CA LEU A 250 10.22 -4.98 -6.26
C LEU A 250 11.58 -4.39 -6.67
N LYS A 251 12.12 -3.50 -5.86
CA LYS A 251 13.49 -2.98 -5.98
C LYS A 251 14.30 -3.48 -4.80
N LEU A 252 15.15 -4.47 -5.05
CA LEU A 252 15.86 -5.19 -4.02
C LEU A 252 17.32 -4.79 -3.97
N SER A 253 17.84 -4.58 -2.77
CA SER A 253 19.24 -4.27 -2.54
C SER A 253 20.19 -5.48 -2.66
N GLN A 254 19.64 -6.69 -2.80
CA GLN A 254 20.37 -7.94 -3.00
C GLN A 254 20.67 -8.18 -4.47
N SER A 255 21.51 -9.20 -4.72
CA SER A 255 21.78 -9.75 -6.05
C SER A 255 20.72 -10.79 -6.43
N LYS A 256 20.48 -10.96 -7.71
CA LYS A 256 19.63 -12.05 -8.22
C LYS A 256 20.17 -13.43 -7.87
N ASP A 257 21.47 -13.58 -7.66
CA ASP A 257 22.09 -14.85 -7.30
C ASP A 257 21.82 -15.26 -5.83
N ASP A 258 21.26 -14.37 -5.01
CA ASP A 258 20.89 -14.63 -3.62
C ASP A 258 19.57 -15.42 -3.48
N PHE A 259 18.88 -15.70 -4.60
CA PHE A 259 17.60 -16.40 -4.60
C PHE A 259 17.57 -17.60 -5.54
N ASP A 260 16.80 -18.62 -5.14
CA ASP A 260 16.25 -19.65 -6.02
C ASP A 260 14.85 -19.21 -6.46
N TYR A 261 14.47 -19.48 -7.71
CA TYR A 261 13.21 -18.97 -8.29
C TYR A 261 12.30 -20.09 -8.76
N GLU A 262 10.99 -19.92 -8.52
CA GLU A 262 9.90 -20.60 -9.21
C GLU A 262 9.04 -19.54 -9.88
N ILE A 263 8.95 -19.57 -11.22
CA ILE A 263 8.28 -18.54 -12.00
C ILE A 263 7.20 -19.20 -12.84
N ASP A 264 5.96 -18.75 -12.67
CA ASP A 264 4.81 -19.13 -13.45
C ASP A 264 4.10 -17.88 -13.99
N SER A 265 3.85 -17.83 -15.29
CA SER A 265 3.10 -16.74 -15.92
C SER A 265 2.23 -17.26 -17.05
N ASP A 266 0.93 -17.03 -16.95
CA ASP A 266 -0.02 -17.44 -17.99
C ASP A 266 -0.11 -16.42 -19.13
N LEU A 267 -0.84 -15.33 -18.93
CA LEU A 267 -0.95 -14.21 -19.88
C LEU A 267 -0.28 -12.93 -19.34
N GLY A 268 0.25 -13.00 -18.12
CA GLY A 268 0.99 -11.95 -17.49
C GLY A 268 2.45 -11.91 -17.91
N ASN A 269 3.26 -11.16 -17.21
CA ASN A 269 4.68 -11.02 -17.48
C ASN A 269 5.48 -10.95 -16.17
N VAL A 270 6.64 -11.61 -16.17
CA VAL A 270 7.64 -11.48 -15.11
C VAL A 270 8.92 -10.92 -15.74
N GLU A 271 9.46 -9.85 -15.14
CA GLU A 271 10.68 -9.19 -15.62
C GLU A 271 11.73 -9.08 -14.54
N PHE A 272 12.99 -9.36 -14.89
CA PHE A 272 14.17 -9.06 -14.09
C PHE A 272 14.99 -7.99 -14.80
N ASP A 273 15.19 -6.85 -14.17
CA ASP A 273 15.93 -5.69 -14.70
C ASP A 273 15.44 -5.23 -16.10
N GLY A 274 14.12 -5.31 -16.32
CA GLY A 274 13.47 -4.97 -17.58
C GLY A 274 13.60 -6.03 -18.68
N ILE A 275 13.99 -7.25 -18.34
CA ILE A 275 14.10 -8.39 -19.25
C ILE A 275 13.05 -9.43 -18.85
N SER A 276 12.13 -9.75 -19.76
CA SER A 276 11.12 -10.79 -19.53
C SER A 276 11.77 -12.16 -19.32
N VAL A 277 11.25 -12.89 -18.33
CA VAL A 277 11.70 -14.23 -17.96
C VAL A 277 10.59 -15.22 -18.26
N GLU A 278 10.94 -16.33 -18.92
CA GLU A 278 10.00 -17.41 -19.20
C GLU A 278 9.75 -18.26 -17.94
N ASN A 279 8.60 -18.96 -17.91
CA ASN A 279 8.27 -19.92 -16.87
C ASN A 279 9.41 -20.89 -16.63
N SER A 280 9.91 -20.92 -15.43
CA SER A 280 11.13 -21.67 -15.11
C SER A 280 11.31 -21.91 -13.61
N VAL A 281 12.12 -22.91 -13.30
CA VAL A 281 12.67 -23.11 -11.96
C VAL A 281 14.18 -22.91 -12.06
N ILE A 282 14.70 -21.91 -11.35
CA ILE A 282 16.11 -21.55 -11.37
C ILE A 282 16.69 -21.85 -9.97
N CYS A 283 17.68 -22.71 -9.92
CA CYS A 283 18.36 -23.13 -8.70
C CYS A 283 19.78 -22.59 -8.64
N ASN A 284 19.99 -21.47 -7.97
CA ASN A 284 21.29 -20.89 -7.69
C ASN A 284 21.99 -21.55 -6.50
N LYS A 285 21.27 -22.40 -5.75
CA LYS A 285 21.64 -22.93 -4.43
C LYS A 285 21.73 -21.82 -3.38
N ALA A 286 20.90 -20.84 -3.54
CA ALA A 286 20.77 -19.70 -2.66
C ALA A 286 20.04 -20.07 -1.37
N SER A 287 20.13 -19.20 -0.36
CA SER A 287 19.34 -19.33 0.86
C SER A 287 17.94 -18.74 0.71
N GLY A 288 17.80 -17.70 -0.11
CA GLY A 288 16.52 -17.05 -0.39
C GLY A 288 15.73 -17.77 -1.47
N LYS A 289 14.42 -17.58 -1.48
CA LYS A 289 13.49 -18.14 -2.47
C LYS A 289 12.53 -17.08 -2.98
N MET A 290 12.18 -17.16 -4.26
CA MET A 290 11.12 -16.36 -4.87
C MET A 290 10.14 -17.24 -5.61
N ASN A 291 8.87 -17.18 -5.24
CA ASN A 291 7.74 -17.73 -5.99
C ASN A 291 7.03 -16.54 -6.66
N LEU A 292 6.95 -16.54 -7.97
CA LEU A 292 6.41 -15.44 -8.76
C LEU A 292 5.31 -15.97 -9.67
N ASP A 293 4.06 -15.63 -9.40
CA ASP A 293 2.90 -16.01 -10.18
C ASP A 293 2.25 -14.78 -10.84
N SER A 294 2.06 -14.80 -12.13
CA SER A 294 1.42 -13.71 -12.87
C SER A 294 0.40 -14.22 -13.86
N SER A 295 -0.88 -14.15 -13.50
CA SER A 295 -1.97 -14.60 -14.36
C SER A 295 -2.18 -13.71 -15.59
N MET A 296 -2.45 -12.41 -15.41
CA MET A 296 -2.59 -11.38 -16.44
C MET A 296 -1.96 -10.04 -16.02
N GLY A 297 -1.35 -9.99 -14.85
CA GLY A 297 -0.66 -8.84 -14.30
C GLY A 297 0.81 -8.76 -14.72
N ASN A 298 1.59 -7.95 -14.02
CA ASN A 298 3.03 -7.86 -14.19
C ASN A 298 3.74 -7.95 -12.84
N ILE A 299 4.88 -8.67 -12.83
CA ILE A 299 5.83 -8.66 -11.73
C ILE A 299 7.18 -8.17 -12.28
N GLU A 300 7.67 -7.06 -11.77
CA GLU A 300 8.94 -6.45 -12.16
C GLU A 300 9.90 -6.46 -10.97
N ILE A 301 11.06 -7.06 -11.11
CA ILE A 301 12.08 -7.10 -10.06
C ILE A 301 13.36 -6.45 -10.56
N TYR A 302 13.87 -5.50 -9.80
CA TYR A 302 15.11 -4.79 -10.04
C TYR A 302 16.09 -5.10 -8.90
N PHE A 303 17.31 -5.50 -9.26
CA PHE A 303 18.37 -5.82 -8.32
C PHE A 303 19.45 -4.73 -8.35
N GLU A 304 19.86 -4.23 -7.17
CA GLU A 304 20.85 -3.14 -7.09
C GLU A 304 22.30 -3.64 -7.12
N GLN A 305 22.52 -4.94 -6.90
CA GLN A 305 23.86 -5.54 -6.85
C GLN A 305 24.03 -6.58 -7.97
N ASP A 306 24.19 -6.08 -9.18
CA ASP A 306 24.61 -6.91 -10.34
C ASP A 306 25.94 -6.43 -10.95
#